data_8c65dadb54eb870fa3cf096169d83fc7
#
_entry.id   8c65dadb54eb870fa3cf096169d83fc7
#
_cell.length_a   1.000
_cell.length_b   1.000
_cell.length_c   1.000
_cell.angle_alpha   90.00
_cell.angle_beta   90.00
_cell.angle_gamma   90.00
#
_symmetry.space_group_name_H-M   'P 1'
#
loop_
_entity.id
_entity.type
_entity.pdbx_description
1 polymer ?
#
loop_
_entity_poly.entity_id
_entity_poly.type
_entity_poly.pdbx_seq_one_letter_code
_entity_poly.pdbx_strand_id
1 'polypeptide(L)'
;RWFIQGHLGSTWQNGQYVRTRDMEKVKEAFADLLERLGTDYIDLGMIHYVDREDELDSIVNGPFYAYAKELKEKGVIRHIGLSTHNPRVAKKAVELGIVEMMLFSINPAFDLLPASEDMNTYFAEEYDQALGGIDKERAELYRLCEKNDVGLTVMKGFAGGRLFDAKRSPFGVALTPVQCIHYALTRPAVASILAGYDTPEHVDEAVSYETATEAEKDYASVLASAPRHAYDGQCTYCGHCKPCPAGIDIAMVNK
;
A
#
# COMPACT_ATOMS: atom_id res chain seq x y z
N ARG A 1 11.67 17.16 -9.76
CA ARG A 1 10.87 17.57 -8.59
C ARG A 1 10.52 16.34 -7.78
N TRP A 2 10.72 16.38 -6.46
CA TRP A 2 10.27 15.35 -5.54
C TRP A 2 8.81 15.58 -5.15
N PHE A 3 8.05 14.49 -5.01
CA PHE A 3 6.74 14.49 -4.36
C PHE A 3 6.94 14.09 -2.91
N ILE A 4 6.46 14.92 -2.00
CA ILE A 4 6.61 14.70 -0.56
C ILE A 4 5.32 14.12 -0.02
N GLN A 5 5.41 12.94 0.60
CA GLN A 5 4.33 12.32 1.35
C GLN A 5 4.66 12.36 2.84
N GLY A 6 3.75 12.90 3.64
CA GLY A 6 3.92 13.02 5.09
C GLY A 6 2.67 12.60 5.85
N HIS A 7 2.84 12.23 7.11
CA HIS A 7 1.75 11.77 7.96
C HIS A 7 1.17 12.89 8.83
N LEU A 8 -0.14 12.96 8.88
CA LEU A 8 -0.92 13.66 9.89
C LEU A 8 -1.32 12.66 10.97
N GLY A 9 -1.06 12.96 12.23
CA GLY A 9 -1.41 12.10 13.36
C GLY A 9 -0.30 11.15 13.81
N SER A 10 0.94 11.48 13.52
CA SER A 10 2.12 10.85 14.10
C SER A 10 2.92 11.87 14.91
N THR A 11 3.53 11.43 15.98
CA THR A 11 4.40 12.27 16.83
C THR A 11 5.51 11.43 17.44
N TRP A 12 6.56 12.10 17.94
CA TRP A 12 7.60 11.45 18.73
C TRP A 12 7.28 11.59 20.21
N GLN A 13 7.25 10.46 20.93
CA GLN A 13 7.08 10.45 22.39
C GLN A 13 8.11 9.48 22.98
N ASN A 14 8.91 9.96 23.94
CA ASN A 14 9.95 9.16 24.59
C ASN A 14 10.92 8.46 23.61
N GLY A 15 11.29 9.14 22.53
CA GLY A 15 12.16 8.56 21.50
C GLY A 15 11.50 7.54 20.57
N GLN A 16 10.19 7.39 20.63
CA GLN A 16 9.42 6.49 19.79
C GLN A 16 8.43 7.25 18.91
N TYR A 17 8.27 6.75 17.70
CA TYR A 17 7.26 7.22 16.75
C TYR A 17 5.92 6.58 17.08
N VAL A 18 4.94 7.41 17.46
CA VAL A 18 3.63 6.95 17.92
C VAL A 18 2.49 7.64 17.18
N ARG A 19 1.38 6.92 17.03
CA ARG A 19 0.13 7.46 16.51
C ARG A 19 -0.55 8.33 17.56
N THR A 20 -1.14 9.46 17.14
CA THR A 20 -1.95 10.33 17.99
C THR A 20 -3.17 10.86 17.26
N ARG A 21 -4.25 11.12 18.03
CA ARG A 21 -5.45 11.84 17.58
C ARG A 21 -5.67 13.11 18.40
N ASP A 22 -4.78 13.40 19.34
CA ASP A 22 -4.74 14.66 20.06
C ASP A 22 -4.37 15.80 19.10
N MET A 23 -5.30 16.71 18.87
CA MET A 23 -5.15 17.74 17.83
C MET A 23 -4.02 18.72 18.09
N GLU A 24 -3.67 19.01 19.34
CA GLU A 24 -2.53 19.87 19.66
C GLU A 24 -1.22 19.19 19.22
N LYS A 25 -1.07 17.91 19.58
CA LYS A 25 0.10 17.11 19.15
C LYS A 25 0.15 16.90 17.66
N VAL A 26 -1.00 16.72 16.99
CA VAL A 26 -1.07 16.58 15.53
C VAL A 26 -0.55 17.83 14.84
N LYS A 27 -0.99 19.01 15.28
CA LYS A 27 -0.57 20.31 14.72
C LYS A 27 0.91 20.57 14.96
N GLU A 28 1.37 20.37 16.21
CA GLU A 28 2.77 20.53 16.59
C GLU A 28 3.69 19.61 15.76
N ALA A 29 3.38 18.32 15.70
CA ALA A 29 4.19 17.34 14.97
C ALA A 29 4.21 17.60 13.46
N PHE A 30 3.11 18.10 12.90
CA PHE A 30 3.07 18.43 11.48
C PHE A 30 3.84 19.72 11.17
N ALA A 31 3.79 20.70 12.03
CA ALA A 31 4.61 21.91 11.90
C ALA A 31 6.11 21.59 11.99
N ASP A 32 6.52 20.76 12.97
CA ASP A 32 7.90 20.25 13.10
C ASP A 32 8.34 19.47 11.83
N LEU A 33 7.46 18.68 11.22
CA LEU A 33 7.76 18.00 9.97
C LEU A 33 8.11 18.97 8.85
N LEU A 34 7.30 20.01 8.64
CA LEU A 34 7.54 21.02 7.61
C LEU A 34 8.83 21.81 7.89
N GLU A 35 9.09 22.19 9.13
CA GLU A 35 10.32 22.87 9.53
C GLU A 35 11.56 22.02 9.23
N ARG A 36 11.57 20.74 9.62
CA ARG A 36 12.69 19.82 9.36
C ARG A 36 12.91 19.55 7.87
N LEU A 37 11.85 19.55 7.06
CA LEU A 37 11.93 19.42 5.62
C LEU A 37 12.33 20.72 4.90
N GLY A 38 12.31 21.87 5.60
CA GLY A 38 12.60 23.18 5.04
C GLY A 38 11.61 23.60 3.94
N THR A 39 10.32 23.25 4.11
CA THR A 39 9.26 23.54 3.16
C THR A 39 8.00 24.03 3.86
N ASP A 40 7.18 24.80 3.16
CA ASP A 40 5.87 25.28 3.61
C ASP A 40 4.70 24.41 3.14
N TYR A 41 4.97 23.37 2.36
CA TYR A 41 3.96 22.44 1.84
C TYR A 41 4.50 21.02 1.69
N ILE A 42 3.55 20.07 1.59
CA ILE A 42 3.79 18.72 1.08
C ILE A 42 2.74 18.36 0.02
N ASP A 43 3.06 17.43 -0.86
CA ASP A 43 2.13 17.03 -1.91
C ASP A 43 1.01 16.15 -1.36
N LEU A 44 1.32 15.21 -0.46
CA LEU A 44 0.42 14.15 0.00
C LEU A 44 0.38 14.14 1.54
N GLY A 45 -0.72 14.65 2.12
CA GLY A 45 -0.98 14.62 3.56
C GLY A 45 -1.79 13.39 3.95
N MET A 46 -1.15 12.41 4.59
CA MET A 46 -1.74 11.12 4.91
C MET A 46 -2.27 11.09 6.33
N ILE A 47 -3.59 10.88 6.51
CA ILE A 47 -4.17 10.55 7.82
C ILE A 47 -3.58 9.21 8.25
N HIS A 48 -2.82 9.22 9.35
CA HIS A 48 -1.93 8.12 9.70
C HIS A 48 -2.64 6.96 10.38
N TYR A 49 -2.49 5.76 9.81
CA TYR A 49 -2.77 4.46 10.39
C TYR A 49 -4.18 4.34 10.98
N VAL A 50 -5.16 4.12 10.11
CA VAL A 50 -6.56 3.90 10.48
C VAL A 50 -6.98 2.52 9.98
N ASP A 51 -7.07 1.54 10.87
CA ASP A 51 -7.42 0.15 10.54
C ASP A 51 -8.78 -0.28 11.09
N ARG A 52 -9.49 0.64 11.77
CA ARG A 52 -10.83 0.41 12.32
C ARG A 52 -11.85 1.35 11.68
N GLU A 53 -13.02 0.82 11.36
CA GLU A 53 -14.09 1.62 10.74
C GLU A 53 -14.69 2.67 11.69
N ASP A 54 -14.83 2.34 12.97
CA ASP A 54 -15.32 3.29 13.99
C ASP A 54 -14.35 4.45 14.21
N GLU A 55 -13.03 4.19 14.11
CA GLU A 55 -12.02 5.24 14.16
C GLU A 55 -12.10 6.14 12.93
N LEU A 56 -12.31 5.56 11.72
CA LEU A 56 -12.52 6.33 10.50
C LEU A 56 -13.73 7.27 10.65
N ASP A 57 -14.85 6.76 11.17
CA ASP A 57 -16.06 7.57 11.39
C ASP A 57 -15.80 8.73 12.36
N SER A 58 -15.06 8.48 13.43
CA SER A 58 -14.65 9.51 14.40
C SER A 58 -13.76 10.58 13.78
N ILE A 59 -12.83 10.19 12.90
CA ILE A 59 -11.94 11.11 12.19
C ILE A 59 -12.73 11.98 11.22
N VAL A 60 -13.60 11.37 10.41
CA VAL A 60 -14.37 12.06 9.37
C VAL A 60 -15.34 13.08 9.97
N ASN A 61 -16.00 12.74 11.07
CA ASN A 61 -16.98 13.58 11.73
C ASN A 61 -16.36 14.52 12.80
N GLY A 62 -15.06 14.44 13.00
CA GLY A 62 -14.34 15.15 14.05
C GLY A 62 -13.42 16.27 13.55
N PRO A 63 -12.68 16.88 14.48
CA PRO A 63 -11.77 17.99 14.18
C PRO A 63 -10.57 17.57 13.32
N PHE A 64 -10.24 16.29 13.27
CA PHE A 64 -9.07 15.82 12.54
C PHE A 64 -9.23 16.00 11.03
N TYR A 65 -10.33 15.55 10.45
CA TYR A 65 -10.58 15.70 9.02
C TYR A 65 -10.86 17.17 8.66
N ALA A 66 -11.50 17.93 9.57
CA ALA A 66 -11.66 19.37 9.40
C ALA A 66 -10.30 20.07 9.27
N TYR A 67 -9.33 19.71 10.10
CA TYR A 67 -7.96 20.23 10.02
C TYR A 67 -7.26 19.82 8.72
N ALA A 68 -7.38 18.56 8.27
CA ALA A 68 -6.82 18.13 7.00
C ALA A 68 -7.38 18.94 5.81
N LYS A 69 -8.69 19.24 5.82
CA LYS A 69 -9.32 20.10 4.81
C LYS A 69 -8.79 21.53 4.87
N GLU A 70 -8.65 22.08 6.06
CA GLU A 70 -8.07 23.43 6.26
C GLU A 70 -6.64 23.51 5.69
N LEU A 71 -5.80 22.51 5.94
CA LEU A 71 -4.46 22.44 5.38
C LEU A 71 -4.47 22.38 3.86
N LYS A 72 -5.42 21.65 3.28
CA LYS A 72 -5.58 21.56 1.83
C LYS A 72 -6.05 22.90 1.24
N GLU A 73 -7.03 23.54 1.83
CA GLU A 73 -7.53 24.87 1.41
C GLU A 73 -6.43 25.94 1.44
N LYS A 74 -5.54 25.86 2.43
CA LYS A 74 -4.36 26.74 2.54
C LYS A 74 -3.20 26.35 1.61
N GLY A 75 -3.30 25.24 0.90
CA GLY A 75 -2.23 24.73 0.03
C GLY A 75 -1.03 24.14 0.76
N VAL A 76 -1.13 23.95 2.07
CA VAL A 76 -0.07 23.33 2.91
C VAL A 76 0.03 21.83 2.64
N ILE A 77 -1.09 21.18 2.36
CA ILE A 77 -1.11 19.86 1.70
C ILE A 77 -1.87 19.98 0.39
N ARG A 78 -1.44 19.30 -0.65
CA ARG A 78 -2.12 19.36 -1.97
C ARG A 78 -3.23 18.35 -2.08
N HIS A 79 -3.00 17.15 -1.57
CA HIS A 79 -3.95 16.04 -1.60
C HIS A 79 -4.09 15.41 -0.23
N ILE A 80 -5.32 15.04 0.13
CA ILE A 80 -5.62 14.31 1.36
C ILE A 80 -5.56 12.82 1.04
N GLY A 81 -4.83 12.08 1.85
CA GLY A 81 -4.74 10.63 1.79
C GLY A 81 -5.00 9.97 3.14
N LEU A 82 -5.02 8.65 3.11
CA LEU A 82 -5.16 7.79 4.28
C LEU A 82 -4.12 6.67 4.24
N SER A 83 -3.50 6.35 5.38
CA SER A 83 -2.72 5.11 5.49
C SER A 83 -3.48 4.06 6.29
N THR A 84 -3.63 2.88 5.70
CA THR A 84 -4.34 1.75 6.30
C THR A 84 -3.80 0.42 5.80
N HIS A 85 -3.99 -0.65 6.59
CA HIS A 85 -3.73 -2.04 6.21
C HIS A 85 -5.03 -2.79 5.94
N ASN A 86 -6.18 -2.24 6.40
CA ASN A 86 -7.48 -2.87 6.33
C ASN A 86 -8.21 -2.47 5.03
N PRO A 87 -8.48 -3.41 4.09
CA PRO A 87 -9.18 -3.11 2.84
C PRO A 87 -10.61 -2.59 3.05
N ARG A 88 -11.30 -2.94 4.13
CA ARG A 88 -12.64 -2.42 4.43
C ARG A 88 -12.62 -0.94 4.77
N VAL A 89 -11.68 -0.53 5.61
CA VAL A 89 -11.47 0.88 5.95
C VAL A 89 -11.10 1.67 4.70
N ALA A 90 -10.20 1.11 3.89
CA ALA A 90 -9.79 1.70 2.62
C ALA A 90 -10.98 1.91 1.67
N LYS A 91 -11.78 0.87 1.44
CA LYS A 91 -13.00 0.94 0.59
C LYS A 91 -13.96 2.01 1.10
N LYS A 92 -14.25 2.01 2.40
CA LYS A 92 -15.14 3.01 3.03
C LYS A 92 -14.63 4.43 2.82
N ALA A 93 -13.33 4.68 2.95
CA ALA A 93 -12.75 6.01 2.72
C ALA A 93 -12.90 6.48 1.27
N VAL A 94 -12.73 5.57 0.29
CA VAL A 94 -12.96 5.86 -1.13
C VAL A 94 -14.43 6.13 -1.41
N GLU A 95 -15.35 5.31 -0.90
CA GLU A 95 -16.81 5.46 -1.07
C GLU A 95 -17.34 6.76 -0.47
N LEU A 96 -16.76 7.21 0.64
CA LEU A 96 -17.06 8.50 1.26
C LEU A 96 -16.50 9.70 0.47
N GLY A 97 -15.61 9.48 -0.51
CA GLY A 97 -14.97 10.53 -1.29
C GLY A 97 -14.06 11.45 -0.46
N ILE A 98 -13.49 10.96 0.63
CA ILE A 98 -12.70 11.76 1.59
C ILE A 98 -11.20 11.73 1.30
N VAL A 99 -10.75 10.90 0.39
CA VAL A 99 -9.34 10.71 0.03
C VAL A 99 -9.13 10.77 -1.48
N GLU A 100 -7.98 11.29 -1.89
CA GLU A 100 -7.52 11.33 -3.29
C GLU A 100 -6.40 10.32 -3.54
N MET A 101 -5.82 9.82 -2.45
CA MET A 101 -4.82 8.78 -2.51
C MET A 101 -4.79 7.95 -1.23
N MET A 102 -4.13 6.81 -1.30
CA MET A 102 -4.04 5.92 -0.17
C MET A 102 -2.66 5.28 -0.09
N LEU A 103 -2.11 5.21 1.12
CA LEU A 103 -0.93 4.40 1.41
C LEU A 103 -1.42 3.05 1.94
N PHE A 104 -1.28 2.01 1.11
CA PHE A 104 -1.83 0.70 1.40
C PHE A 104 -0.76 -0.39 1.37
N SER A 105 -0.92 -1.43 2.20
CA SER A 105 0.03 -2.54 2.24
C SER A 105 -0.28 -3.55 1.14
N ILE A 106 0.60 -3.64 0.14
CA ILE A 106 0.46 -4.54 -1.02
C ILE A 106 1.73 -5.36 -1.20
N ASN A 107 1.57 -6.66 -1.16
CA ASN A 107 2.56 -7.67 -1.57
C ASN A 107 1.85 -9.01 -1.76
N PRO A 108 2.45 -10.00 -2.42
CA PRO A 108 1.76 -11.27 -2.70
C PRO A 108 1.34 -12.04 -1.44
N ALA A 109 2.05 -11.88 -0.32
CA ALA A 109 1.69 -12.55 0.93
C ALA A 109 0.48 -11.90 1.62
N PHE A 110 0.44 -10.58 1.67
CA PHE A 110 -0.69 -9.85 2.28
C PHE A 110 -1.94 -9.93 1.42
N ASP A 111 -1.78 -10.02 0.11
CA ASP A 111 -2.91 -10.14 -0.81
C ASP A 111 -3.67 -11.46 -0.69
N LEU A 112 -3.09 -12.50 -0.07
CA LEU A 112 -3.79 -13.73 0.28
C LEU A 112 -4.77 -13.56 1.45
N LEU A 113 -4.60 -12.53 2.29
CA LEU A 113 -5.23 -12.44 3.60
C LEU A 113 -6.48 -11.56 3.58
N PRO A 114 -7.55 -11.99 4.27
CA PRO A 114 -8.76 -11.20 4.43
C PRO A 114 -8.50 -9.92 5.24
N ALA A 115 -9.50 -9.05 5.26
CA ALA A 115 -9.48 -7.83 6.06
C ALA A 115 -9.28 -8.13 7.55
N SER A 116 -8.43 -7.37 8.22
CA SER A 116 -8.19 -7.45 9.66
C SER A 116 -8.00 -6.05 10.25
N GLU A 117 -8.51 -5.83 11.46
CA GLU A 117 -8.21 -4.66 12.27
C GLU A 117 -6.88 -4.78 13.01
N ASP A 118 -6.35 -6.01 13.12
CA ASP A 118 -5.04 -6.29 13.72
C ASP A 118 -3.99 -6.52 12.64
N MET A 119 -3.08 -5.54 12.50
CA MET A 119 -1.97 -5.61 11.55
C MET A 119 -1.04 -6.82 11.79
N ASN A 120 -0.96 -7.35 13.01
CA ASN A 120 -0.08 -8.49 13.30
C ASN A 120 -0.51 -9.75 12.54
N THR A 121 -1.79 -9.88 12.17
CA THR A 121 -2.28 -11.01 11.37
C THR A 121 -1.56 -11.12 10.03
N TYR A 122 -1.15 -9.99 9.43
CA TYR A 122 -0.42 -9.97 8.16
C TYR A 122 1.03 -10.45 8.29
N PHE A 123 1.57 -10.50 9.52
CA PHE A 123 2.92 -10.96 9.81
C PHE A 123 2.96 -12.33 10.49
N ALA A 124 1.83 -13.03 10.59
CA ALA A 124 1.80 -14.39 11.11
C ALA A 124 2.78 -15.30 10.37
N GLU A 125 3.45 -16.21 11.06
CA GLU A 125 4.41 -17.13 10.46
C GLU A 125 3.73 -18.18 9.59
N GLU A 126 2.55 -18.63 10.01
CA GLU A 126 1.76 -19.64 9.31
C GLU A 126 0.49 -19.02 8.72
N TYR A 127 0.20 -19.35 7.48
CA TYR A 127 -1.03 -18.98 6.79
C TYR A 127 -1.88 -20.23 6.57
N ASP A 128 -3.20 -20.05 6.56
CA ASP A 128 -4.14 -21.12 6.19
C ASP A 128 -3.82 -21.62 4.77
N GLN A 129 -3.59 -22.93 4.63
CA GLN A 129 -3.25 -23.57 3.35
C GLN A 129 -4.40 -23.51 2.33
N ALA A 130 -5.62 -23.19 2.77
CA ALA A 130 -6.76 -22.99 1.88
C ALA A 130 -6.74 -21.63 1.15
N LEU A 131 -5.90 -20.69 1.59
CA LEU A 131 -5.78 -19.37 0.94
C LEU A 131 -5.08 -19.51 -0.40
N GLY A 132 -5.65 -18.88 -1.41
CA GLY A 132 -5.08 -18.84 -2.77
C GLY A 132 -5.56 -17.61 -3.53
N GLY A 133 -4.69 -17.07 -4.39
CA GLY A 133 -4.99 -15.86 -5.15
C GLY A 133 -5.09 -14.59 -4.30
N ILE A 134 -5.57 -13.52 -4.90
CA ILE A 134 -5.78 -12.25 -4.21
C ILE A 134 -7.14 -12.30 -3.51
N ASP A 135 -7.16 -11.95 -2.21
CA ASP A 135 -8.39 -11.84 -1.44
C ASP A 135 -9.41 -10.93 -2.15
N LYS A 136 -10.68 -11.33 -2.12
CA LYS A 136 -11.75 -10.65 -2.84
C LYS A 136 -11.89 -9.18 -2.44
N GLU A 137 -11.84 -8.86 -1.15
CA GLU A 137 -12.00 -7.47 -0.67
C GLU A 137 -10.83 -6.59 -1.12
N ARG A 138 -9.61 -7.16 -1.22
CA ARG A 138 -8.43 -6.46 -1.74
C ARG A 138 -8.53 -6.21 -3.24
N ALA A 139 -8.92 -7.23 -4.01
CA ALA A 139 -9.13 -7.08 -5.45
C ALA A 139 -10.23 -6.06 -5.78
N GLU A 140 -11.30 -6.04 -4.98
CA GLU A 140 -12.37 -5.03 -5.10
C GLU A 140 -11.87 -3.62 -4.78
N LEU A 141 -11.04 -3.47 -3.72
CA LEU A 141 -10.45 -2.19 -3.36
C LEU A 141 -9.61 -1.60 -4.50
N TYR A 142 -8.74 -2.40 -5.12
CA TYR A 142 -7.86 -1.92 -6.20
C TYR A 142 -8.68 -1.38 -7.37
N ARG A 143 -9.74 -2.09 -7.77
CA ARG A 143 -10.65 -1.64 -8.84
C ARG A 143 -11.47 -0.42 -8.44
N LEU A 144 -11.90 -0.35 -7.17
CA LEU A 144 -12.63 0.80 -6.66
C LEU A 144 -11.78 2.06 -6.68
N CYS A 145 -10.51 1.95 -6.28
CA CYS A 145 -9.55 3.06 -6.34
C CYS A 145 -9.35 3.53 -7.79
N GLU A 146 -9.11 2.61 -8.73
CA GLU A 146 -8.96 2.93 -10.15
C GLU A 146 -10.20 3.62 -10.72
N LYS A 147 -11.39 3.09 -10.42
CA LYS A 147 -12.68 3.66 -10.88
C LYS A 147 -12.94 5.08 -10.36
N ASN A 148 -12.49 5.39 -9.15
CA ASN A 148 -12.72 6.68 -8.50
C ASN A 148 -11.52 7.64 -8.59
N ASP A 149 -10.51 7.33 -9.40
CA ASP A 149 -9.29 8.12 -9.56
C ASP A 149 -8.56 8.37 -8.23
N VAL A 150 -8.56 7.37 -7.35
CA VAL A 150 -7.82 7.38 -6.08
C VAL A 150 -6.51 6.62 -6.27
N GLY A 151 -5.38 7.33 -6.23
CA GLY A 151 -4.06 6.74 -6.40
C GLY A 151 -3.65 5.89 -5.19
N LEU A 152 -2.94 4.78 -5.44
CA LEU A 152 -2.33 3.97 -4.40
C LEU A 152 -0.82 4.17 -4.38
N THR A 153 -0.28 4.45 -3.19
CA THR A 153 1.14 4.26 -2.88
C THR A 153 1.28 3.03 -2.01
N VAL A 154 2.30 2.22 -2.26
CA VAL A 154 2.43 0.91 -1.62
C VAL A 154 3.40 0.96 -0.47
N MET A 155 2.98 0.49 0.70
CA MET A 155 3.85 0.15 1.82
C MET A 155 3.95 -1.37 1.99
N LYS A 156 4.97 -1.82 2.74
CA LYS A 156 5.18 -3.25 3.06
C LYS A 156 5.42 -4.14 1.82
N GLY A 157 5.84 -3.59 0.69
CA GLY A 157 6.02 -4.32 -0.57
C GLY A 157 6.88 -5.58 -0.46
N PHE A 158 7.77 -5.64 0.51
CA PHE A 158 8.68 -6.77 0.78
C PHE A 158 8.25 -7.65 1.96
N ALA A 159 7.08 -7.38 2.57
CA ALA A 159 6.60 -8.08 3.77
C ALA A 159 7.66 -8.17 4.89
N GLY A 160 8.41 -7.08 5.13
CA GLY A 160 9.50 -7.07 6.11
C GLY A 160 10.70 -7.96 5.72
N GLY A 161 10.95 -8.14 4.43
CA GLY A 161 12.03 -8.99 3.90
C GLY A 161 11.72 -10.50 3.91
N ARG A 162 10.53 -10.91 4.38
CA ARG A 162 10.10 -12.31 4.43
C ARG A 162 10.06 -12.96 3.04
N LEU A 163 9.69 -12.19 2.01
CA LEU A 163 9.55 -12.69 0.64
C LEU A 163 10.88 -13.06 -0.01
N PHE A 164 12.00 -12.60 0.53
CA PHE A 164 13.35 -12.87 0.00
C PHE A 164 13.96 -14.18 0.51
N ASP A 165 13.29 -14.88 1.45
CA ASP A 165 13.75 -16.14 2.02
C ASP A 165 12.68 -17.22 1.82
N ALA A 166 13.01 -18.27 1.07
CA ALA A 166 12.10 -19.38 0.79
C ALA A 166 11.57 -20.10 2.04
N LYS A 167 12.33 -20.10 3.15
CA LYS A 167 11.89 -20.71 4.42
C LYS A 167 10.86 -19.85 5.15
N ARG A 168 11.00 -18.52 5.05
CA ARG A 168 10.13 -17.53 5.70
C ARG A 168 8.95 -17.12 4.84
N SER A 169 9.09 -17.24 3.52
CA SER A 169 8.03 -16.94 2.56
C SER A 169 6.85 -17.91 2.72
N PRO A 170 5.60 -17.43 2.77
CA PRO A 170 4.44 -18.31 2.84
C PRO A 170 4.30 -19.19 1.60
N PHE A 171 4.98 -18.85 0.52
CA PHE A 171 4.96 -19.60 -0.75
C PHE A 171 5.95 -20.78 -0.77
N GLY A 172 6.94 -20.83 0.13
CA GLY A 172 8.02 -21.82 0.10
C GLY A 172 9.06 -21.55 -0.99
N VAL A 173 8.99 -20.40 -1.64
CA VAL A 173 9.96 -19.88 -2.62
C VAL A 173 10.32 -18.45 -2.27
N ALA A 174 11.51 -18.01 -2.67
CA ALA A 174 11.94 -16.62 -2.55
C ALA A 174 11.55 -15.84 -3.82
N LEU A 175 11.15 -14.58 -3.63
CA LEU A 175 11.00 -13.59 -4.69
C LEU A 175 12.18 -12.62 -4.64
N THR A 176 12.53 -12.02 -5.76
CA THR A 176 13.51 -10.93 -5.81
C THR A 176 12.85 -9.59 -5.49
N PRO A 177 13.61 -8.56 -5.08
CA PRO A 177 13.11 -7.19 -4.94
C PRO A 177 12.43 -6.69 -6.21
N VAL A 178 13.00 -6.95 -7.39
CA VAL A 178 12.42 -6.61 -8.69
C VAL A 178 11.04 -7.23 -8.89
N GLN A 179 10.89 -8.52 -8.56
CA GLN A 179 9.59 -9.22 -8.64
C GLN A 179 8.57 -8.65 -7.66
N CYS A 180 8.97 -8.33 -6.43
CA CYS A 180 8.08 -7.72 -5.43
C CYS A 180 7.63 -6.31 -5.85
N ILE A 181 8.54 -5.50 -6.39
CA ILE A 181 8.24 -4.17 -6.94
C ILE A 181 7.27 -4.31 -8.12
N HIS A 182 7.56 -5.22 -9.05
CA HIS A 182 6.70 -5.44 -10.21
C HIS A 182 5.31 -5.93 -9.80
N TYR A 183 5.23 -6.85 -8.83
CA TYR A 183 3.95 -7.29 -8.26
C TYR A 183 3.11 -6.10 -7.79
N ALA A 184 3.69 -5.20 -7.01
CA ALA A 184 2.99 -4.04 -6.49
C ALA A 184 2.54 -3.09 -7.61
N LEU A 185 3.45 -2.73 -8.53
CA LEU A 185 3.18 -1.76 -9.60
C LEU A 185 2.20 -2.25 -10.66
N THR A 186 1.92 -3.55 -10.74
CA THR A 186 0.91 -4.11 -11.65
C THR A 186 -0.51 -4.14 -11.08
N ARG A 187 -0.70 -3.79 -9.80
CA ARG A 187 -2.06 -3.64 -9.21
C ARG A 187 -2.76 -2.41 -9.79
N PRO A 188 -4.10 -2.48 -10.01
CA PRO A 188 -4.87 -1.31 -10.42
C PRO A 188 -4.67 -0.13 -9.47
N ALA A 189 -4.66 1.09 -10.00
CA ALA A 189 -4.50 2.36 -9.29
C ALA A 189 -3.14 2.57 -8.59
N VAL A 190 -2.21 1.62 -8.61
CA VAL A 190 -0.90 1.81 -7.98
C VAL A 190 -0.02 2.74 -8.80
N ALA A 191 0.42 3.83 -8.17
CA ALA A 191 1.28 4.86 -8.77
C ALA A 191 2.74 4.73 -8.34
N SER A 192 3.02 4.23 -7.14
CA SER A 192 4.39 4.08 -6.64
C SER A 192 4.49 3.09 -5.48
N ILE A 193 5.73 2.67 -5.19
CA ILE A 193 6.05 1.83 -4.03
C ILE A 193 7.07 2.54 -3.14
N LEU A 194 6.80 2.56 -1.83
CA LEU A 194 7.71 3.03 -0.79
C LEU A 194 8.31 1.81 -0.09
N ALA A 195 9.44 1.37 -0.60
CA ALA A 195 10.18 0.27 -0.01
C ALA A 195 11.12 0.78 1.09
N GLY A 196 11.33 -0.02 2.12
CA GLY A 196 12.30 0.28 3.16
C GLY A 196 13.69 -0.14 2.71
N TYR A 197 14.63 0.80 2.75
CA TYR A 197 16.04 0.58 2.44
C TYR A 197 16.87 1.02 3.63
N ASP A 198 17.87 0.25 4.01
CA ASP A 198 18.81 0.54 5.10
C ASP A 198 20.28 0.60 4.62
N THR A 199 20.54 0.27 3.36
CA THR A 199 21.85 0.42 2.72
C THR A 199 21.74 1.01 1.31
N PRO A 200 22.80 1.62 0.77
CA PRO A 200 22.86 2.07 -0.62
C PRO A 200 22.62 0.95 -1.64
N GLU A 201 23.12 -0.26 -1.36
CA GLU A 201 22.97 -1.43 -2.21
C GLU A 201 21.49 -1.82 -2.37
N HIS A 202 20.68 -1.70 -1.32
CA HIS A 202 19.23 -1.92 -1.40
C HIS A 202 18.53 -0.89 -2.31
N VAL A 203 19.03 0.35 -2.35
CA VAL A 203 18.53 1.37 -3.27
C VAL A 203 18.89 1.01 -4.71
N ASP A 204 20.16 0.64 -4.97
CA ASP A 204 20.64 0.23 -6.29
C ASP A 204 19.87 -0.99 -6.81
N GLU A 205 19.62 -1.97 -5.94
CA GLU A 205 18.81 -3.15 -6.27
C GLU A 205 17.37 -2.79 -6.64
N ALA A 206 16.75 -1.85 -5.93
CA ALA A 206 15.41 -1.39 -6.27
C ALA A 206 15.36 -0.60 -7.57
N VAL A 207 16.35 0.28 -7.80
CA VAL A 207 16.46 1.08 -9.03
C VAL A 207 16.73 0.19 -10.25
N SER A 208 17.36 -0.98 -10.07
CA SER A 208 17.56 -1.95 -11.16
C SER A 208 16.26 -2.41 -11.82
N TYR A 209 15.11 -2.23 -11.14
CA TYR A 209 13.79 -2.47 -11.72
C TYR A 209 13.54 -1.70 -13.03
N GLU A 210 14.07 -0.48 -13.18
CA GLU A 210 13.89 0.35 -14.37
C GLU A 210 14.49 -0.30 -15.64
N THR A 211 15.55 -1.09 -15.48
CA THR A 211 16.26 -1.75 -16.57
C THR A 211 16.05 -3.26 -16.60
N ALA A 212 15.29 -3.80 -15.65
CA ALA A 212 15.04 -5.22 -15.54
C ALA A 212 14.23 -5.74 -16.74
N THR A 213 14.62 -6.92 -17.21
CA THR A 213 13.92 -7.64 -18.29
C THR A 213 12.57 -8.19 -17.81
N GLU A 214 11.69 -8.54 -18.75
CA GLU A 214 10.41 -9.19 -18.44
C GLU A 214 10.61 -10.53 -17.69
N ALA A 215 11.68 -11.26 -17.97
CA ALA A 215 12.02 -12.50 -17.27
C ALA A 215 12.42 -12.24 -15.80
N GLU A 216 13.15 -11.17 -15.52
CA GLU A 216 13.50 -10.78 -14.15
C GLU A 216 12.30 -10.26 -13.36
N LYS A 217 11.31 -9.68 -14.03
CA LYS A 217 10.04 -9.21 -13.46
C LYS A 217 9.01 -10.31 -13.26
N ASP A 218 9.19 -11.50 -13.85
CA ASP A 218 8.20 -12.57 -13.81
C ASP A 218 8.03 -13.18 -12.42
N TYR A 219 7.20 -12.53 -11.61
CA TYR A 219 6.72 -13.07 -10.34
C TYR A 219 5.59 -14.08 -10.52
N ALA A 220 4.85 -14.01 -11.64
CA ALA A 220 3.65 -14.80 -11.83
C ALA A 220 3.97 -16.28 -12.00
N SER A 221 4.97 -16.62 -12.81
CA SER A 221 5.43 -18.01 -12.98
C SER A 221 6.00 -18.58 -11.68
N VAL A 222 6.72 -17.75 -10.90
CA VAL A 222 7.24 -18.15 -9.58
C VAL A 222 6.11 -18.47 -8.62
N LEU A 223 5.10 -17.62 -8.53
CA LEU A 223 3.96 -17.81 -7.62
C LEU A 223 3.05 -18.95 -8.09
N ALA A 224 2.82 -19.12 -9.39
CA ALA A 224 2.01 -20.21 -9.93
C ALA A 224 2.63 -21.60 -9.68
N SER A 225 3.96 -21.68 -9.66
CA SER A 225 4.69 -22.93 -9.39
C SER A 225 5.06 -23.12 -7.91
N ALA A 226 4.66 -22.20 -7.03
CA ALA A 226 5.02 -22.25 -5.63
C ALA A 226 4.43 -23.48 -4.92
N PRO A 227 5.19 -24.18 -4.05
CA PRO A 227 4.71 -25.39 -3.37
C PRO A 227 3.67 -25.12 -2.28
N ARG A 228 3.49 -23.85 -1.89
CA ARG A 228 2.50 -23.40 -0.91
C ARG A 228 1.75 -22.22 -1.48
N HIS A 229 0.47 -22.09 -1.18
CA HIS A 229 -0.37 -20.93 -1.58
C HIS A 229 -0.17 -20.52 -3.05
N ALA A 230 -0.31 -21.45 -3.96
CA ALA A 230 -0.15 -21.20 -5.38
C ALA A 230 -1.23 -20.24 -5.92
N TYR A 231 -0.83 -19.40 -6.86
CA TYR A 231 -1.72 -18.55 -7.65
C TYR A 231 -2.18 -19.26 -8.94
N ASP A 232 -2.07 -20.59 -9.01
CA ASP A 232 -2.45 -21.37 -10.19
C ASP A 232 -3.94 -21.16 -10.51
N GLY A 233 -4.24 -20.84 -11.76
CA GLY A 233 -5.60 -20.53 -12.20
C GLY A 233 -6.18 -19.21 -11.69
N GLN A 234 -5.41 -18.39 -10.97
CA GLN A 234 -5.84 -17.11 -10.44
C GLN A 234 -5.22 -15.93 -11.20
N CYS A 235 -5.97 -14.85 -11.37
CA CYS A 235 -5.44 -13.63 -11.96
C CYS A 235 -4.52 -12.90 -10.98
N THR A 236 -3.25 -12.72 -11.37
CA THR A 236 -2.24 -11.99 -10.59
C THR A 236 -1.96 -10.59 -11.13
N TYR A 237 -2.75 -10.11 -12.08
CA TYR A 237 -2.55 -8.84 -12.80
C TYR A 237 -1.17 -8.69 -13.46
N CYS A 238 -0.47 -9.79 -13.78
CA CYS A 238 0.88 -9.76 -14.34
C CYS A 238 0.99 -9.17 -15.77
N GLY A 239 -0.14 -8.97 -16.44
CA GLY A 239 -0.17 -8.36 -17.76
C GLY A 239 0.18 -9.29 -18.95
N HIS A 240 0.56 -10.54 -18.71
CA HIS A 240 0.92 -11.49 -19.79
C HIS A 240 -0.18 -11.70 -20.84
N CYS A 241 -1.45 -11.46 -20.49
CA CYS A 241 -2.57 -11.52 -21.43
C CYS A 241 -2.80 -10.25 -22.25
N LYS A 242 -2.00 -9.21 -22.07
CA LYS A 242 -2.09 -7.93 -22.80
C LYS A 242 -1.03 -7.84 -23.91
N PRO A 243 -1.34 -7.20 -25.08
CA PRO A 243 -2.68 -6.82 -25.49
C PRO A 243 -3.52 -8.03 -25.95
N CYS A 244 -4.79 -8.07 -25.51
CA CYS A 244 -5.72 -9.09 -26.01
C CYS A 244 -6.12 -8.77 -27.46
N PRO A 245 -5.99 -9.71 -28.43
CA PRO A 245 -6.37 -9.46 -29.81
C PRO A 245 -7.87 -9.13 -30.00
N ALA A 246 -8.72 -9.58 -29.06
CA ALA A 246 -10.15 -9.27 -29.05
C ALA A 246 -10.50 -8.01 -28.25
N GLY A 247 -9.53 -7.25 -27.76
CA GLY A 247 -9.75 -6.04 -26.99
C GLY A 247 -10.38 -6.27 -25.60
N ILE A 248 -10.30 -7.49 -25.08
CA ILE A 248 -10.88 -7.84 -23.76
C ILE A 248 -9.86 -7.54 -22.66
N ASP A 249 -10.28 -6.87 -21.61
CA ASP A 249 -9.51 -6.81 -20.37
C ASP A 249 -9.71 -8.10 -19.58
N ILE A 250 -8.81 -9.07 -19.83
CA ILE A 250 -8.89 -10.42 -19.26
C ILE A 250 -8.78 -10.36 -17.72
N ALA A 251 -8.01 -9.42 -17.17
CA ALA A 251 -7.90 -9.25 -15.71
C ALA A 251 -9.22 -8.78 -15.07
N MET A 252 -10.04 -8.04 -15.83
CA MET A 252 -11.37 -7.61 -15.39
C MET A 252 -12.43 -8.70 -15.51
N VAL A 253 -12.25 -9.65 -16.43
CA VAL A 253 -13.21 -10.75 -16.69
C VAL A 253 -12.99 -11.94 -15.74
N ASN A 254 -11.76 -12.19 -15.33
CA ASN A 254 -11.42 -13.21 -14.35
C ASN A 254 -11.72 -12.69 -12.92
N LYS A 255 -13.00 -12.70 -12.57
CA LYS A 255 -13.52 -12.33 -11.24
C LYS A 255 -13.86 -13.58 -10.45
#